data_1f5f2134585ee6e70214372cea3f8adf
#
_entry.id   1f5f2134585ee6e70214372cea3f8adf
#
_cell.length_a   1.000
_cell.length_b   1.000
_cell.length_c   1.000
_cell.angle_alpha   90.00
_cell.angle_beta   90.00
_cell.angle_gamma   90.00
#
_symmetry.space_group_name_H-M   'P 1'
#
loop_
_entity.id
_entity.type
_entity.pdbx_description
1 polymer ?
#
loop_
_entity_poly.entity_id
_entity_poly.type
_entity_poly.pdbx_seq_one_letter_code
_entity_poly.pdbx_strand_id
1 'polypeptide(L)'
;MVKEYKYQEASIADLELRWDKNIADNIGDNRWVTWKAIAIENHKKKKCTTFVVLYGEEPIGEGTLVYLLQSVEINGLRVDKQYEGKGHISKLVRVMEQYAKDEGYITATIGVEPKETRNLAIYLHWGYDTFEKLVISDMKEEEGIILYYSKKL
;
A
#
# COMPACT_ATOMS: atom_id res chain seq x y z
N MET A 1 -20.38 -16.30 16.31
CA MET A 1 -20.38 -15.61 15.00
C MET A 1 -19.04 -15.85 14.31
N VAL A 2 -19.10 -16.16 13.03
CA VAL A 2 -17.90 -16.32 12.20
C VAL A 2 -17.42 -14.93 11.80
N LYS A 3 -16.15 -14.63 12.05
CA LYS A 3 -15.54 -13.39 11.57
C LYS A 3 -15.32 -13.45 10.07
N GLU A 4 -15.60 -12.36 9.40
CA GLU A 4 -15.42 -12.23 7.96
C GLU A 4 -14.24 -11.32 7.66
N TYR A 5 -13.64 -11.53 6.48
CA TYR A 5 -12.66 -10.62 5.93
C TYR A 5 -13.35 -9.53 5.11
N LYS A 6 -12.92 -8.29 5.31
CA LYS A 6 -13.40 -7.14 4.53
C LYS A 6 -12.21 -6.38 3.97
N TYR A 7 -12.40 -5.83 2.79
CA TYR A 7 -11.37 -5.06 2.06
C TYR A 7 -11.99 -3.72 1.72
N GLN A 8 -11.57 -2.66 2.40
CA GLN A 8 -12.26 -1.37 2.30
C GLN A 8 -11.36 -0.19 2.65
N GLU A 9 -11.82 1.02 2.32
CA GLU A 9 -11.17 2.23 2.77
C GLU A 9 -11.08 2.25 4.29
N ALA A 10 -9.91 2.65 4.80
CA ALA A 10 -9.65 2.71 6.23
C ALA A 10 -10.41 3.87 6.88
N SER A 11 -10.95 3.64 8.07
CA SER A 11 -11.34 4.74 8.95
C SER A 11 -10.09 5.34 9.62
N ILE A 12 -10.24 6.52 10.23
CA ILE A 12 -9.12 7.10 11.00
C ILE A 12 -8.73 6.17 12.16
N ALA A 13 -9.69 5.54 12.80
CA ALA A 13 -9.41 4.58 13.86
C ALA A 13 -8.61 3.37 13.36
N ASP A 14 -8.93 2.84 12.18
CA ASP A 14 -8.17 1.76 11.55
C ASP A 14 -6.72 2.20 11.27
N LEU A 15 -6.54 3.41 10.73
CA LEU A 15 -5.21 3.97 10.48
C LEU A 15 -4.39 4.08 11.75
N GLU A 16 -4.98 4.59 12.83
CA GLU A 16 -4.29 4.73 14.11
C GLU A 16 -3.82 3.37 14.62
N LEU A 17 -4.70 2.35 14.59
CA LEU A 17 -4.35 1.00 15.01
C LEU A 17 -3.19 0.42 14.19
N ARG A 18 -3.24 0.57 12.86
CA ARG A 18 -2.19 0.05 11.96
C ARG A 18 -0.86 0.75 12.20
N TRP A 19 -0.88 2.08 12.32
CA TRP A 19 0.34 2.84 12.57
C TRP A 19 0.92 2.58 13.95
N ASP A 20 0.09 2.44 14.98
CA ASP A 20 0.55 2.10 16.32
C ASP A 20 1.22 0.73 16.35
N LYS A 21 0.68 -0.23 15.61
CA LYS A 21 1.31 -1.54 15.44
C LYS A 21 2.66 -1.43 14.72
N ASN A 22 2.72 -0.67 13.63
CA ASN A 22 3.96 -0.45 12.89
C ASN A 22 5.04 0.22 13.76
N ILE A 23 4.64 1.18 14.59
CA ILE A 23 5.54 1.83 15.53
C ILE A 23 6.05 0.81 16.57
N ALA A 24 5.17 -0.01 17.12
CA ALA A 24 5.54 -1.03 18.11
C ALA A 24 6.49 -2.09 17.51
N ASP A 25 6.28 -2.48 16.25
CA ASP A 25 7.12 -3.45 15.55
C ASP A 25 8.48 -2.88 15.16
N ASN A 26 8.64 -1.55 15.19
CA ASN A 26 9.86 -0.84 14.79
C ASN A 26 10.40 0.05 15.93
N ILE A 27 10.40 -0.48 17.14
CA ILE A 27 10.90 0.23 18.34
C ILE A 27 12.33 0.71 18.10
N GLY A 28 12.59 2.00 18.43
CA GLY A 28 13.89 2.63 18.24
C GLY A 28 14.01 3.42 16.93
N ASP A 29 13.05 3.30 16.03
CA ASP A 29 13.00 4.09 14.80
C ASP A 29 11.92 5.17 14.92
N ASN A 30 12.35 6.37 15.31
CA ASN A 30 11.43 7.50 15.55
C ASN A 30 10.74 8.02 14.27
N ARG A 31 11.22 7.64 13.10
CA ARG A 31 10.61 8.07 11.83
C ARG A 31 9.16 7.59 11.71
N TRP A 32 8.84 6.43 12.26
CA TRP A 32 7.47 5.86 12.20
C TRP A 32 6.44 6.75 12.88
N VAL A 33 6.81 7.42 13.97
CA VAL A 33 5.92 8.36 14.67
C VAL A 33 5.60 9.56 13.78
N THR A 34 6.61 10.12 13.13
CA THR A 34 6.44 11.24 12.19
C THR A 34 5.58 10.80 10.99
N TRP A 35 5.84 9.64 10.44
CA TRP A 35 5.10 9.10 9.31
C TRP A 35 3.63 8.86 9.64
N LYS A 36 3.32 8.41 10.86
CA LYS A 36 1.94 8.26 11.32
C LYS A 36 1.17 9.56 11.19
N ALA A 37 1.71 10.65 11.73
CA ALA A 37 1.05 11.95 11.68
C ALA A 37 0.83 12.43 10.24
N ILE A 38 1.84 12.27 9.39
CA ILE A 38 1.76 12.63 7.97
C ILE A 38 0.71 11.79 7.24
N ALA A 39 0.69 10.48 7.47
CA ALA A 39 -0.24 9.58 6.81
C ALA A 39 -1.69 9.90 7.15
N ILE A 40 -1.97 10.16 8.43
CA ILE A 40 -3.31 10.52 8.88
C ILE A 40 -3.75 11.85 8.27
N GLU A 41 -2.88 12.85 8.27
CA GLU A 41 -3.16 14.16 7.69
C GLU A 41 -3.43 14.07 6.19
N ASN A 42 -2.59 13.32 5.47
CA ASN A 42 -2.76 13.12 4.03
C ASN A 42 -4.06 12.39 3.69
N HIS A 43 -4.43 11.42 4.50
CA HIS A 43 -5.71 10.71 4.35
C HIS A 43 -6.89 11.66 4.58
N LYS A 44 -6.86 12.47 5.63
CA LYS A 44 -7.89 13.48 5.90
C LYS A 44 -8.04 14.49 4.78
N LYS A 45 -6.92 14.91 4.17
CA LYS A 45 -6.90 15.88 3.07
C LYS A 45 -7.13 15.26 1.69
N LYS A 46 -7.37 13.97 1.63
CA LYS A 46 -7.56 13.26 0.34
C LYS A 46 -6.37 13.34 -0.60
N LYS A 47 -5.17 13.54 -0.09
CA LYS A 47 -3.92 13.44 -0.89
C LYS A 47 -3.54 12.01 -1.17
N CYS A 48 -3.93 11.12 -0.29
CA CYS A 48 -3.85 9.67 -0.47
C CYS A 48 -5.03 9.01 0.25
N THR A 49 -5.30 7.77 -0.08
CA THR A 49 -6.34 6.99 0.57
C THR A 49 -5.75 5.64 0.98
N THR A 50 -5.83 5.34 2.25
CA THR A 50 -5.40 4.03 2.75
C THR A 50 -6.59 3.09 2.83
N PHE A 51 -6.34 1.85 2.44
CA PHE A 51 -7.29 0.75 2.48
C PHE A 51 -6.81 -0.29 3.46
N VAL A 52 -7.73 -1.01 4.08
CA VAL A 52 -7.42 -2.03 5.08
C VAL A 52 -8.07 -3.36 4.74
N VAL A 53 -7.40 -4.42 5.17
CA VAL A 53 -8.01 -5.74 5.30
C VAL A 53 -8.44 -5.85 6.76
N LEU A 54 -9.72 -6.12 6.97
CA LEU A 54 -10.28 -6.33 8.31
C LEU A 54 -10.61 -7.80 8.49
N TYR A 55 -10.25 -8.34 9.65
CA TYR A 55 -10.75 -9.62 10.11
C TYR A 55 -11.70 -9.35 11.28
N GLY A 56 -13.00 -9.42 11.01
CA GLY A 56 -13.98 -8.83 11.91
C GLY A 56 -13.78 -7.31 11.95
N GLU A 57 -13.45 -6.76 13.12
CA GLU A 57 -13.14 -5.34 13.28
C GLU A 57 -11.64 -5.05 13.40
N GLU A 58 -10.81 -6.07 13.34
CA GLU A 58 -9.36 -5.94 13.50
C GLU A 58 -8.68 -5.68 12.14
N PRO A 59 -7.96 -4.56 11.96
CA PRO A 59 -7.19 -4.33 10.77
C PRO A 59 -5.91 -5.18 10.77
N ILE A 60 -5.79 -6.06 9.79
CA ILE A 60 -4.69 -7.03 9.67
C ILE A 60 -3.77 -6.76 8.49
N GLY A 61 -4.12 -5.84 7.63
CA GLY A 61 -3.33 -5.45 6.46
C GLY A 61 -3.74 -4.10 5.94
N GLU A 62 -2.91 -3.53 5.08
CA GLU A 62 -3.09 -2.18 4.55
C GLU A 62 -2.43 -1.99 3.20
N GLY A 63 -2.88 -0.97 2.49
CA GLY A 63 -2.26 -0.46 1.28
C GLY A 63 -2.74 0.96 1.04
N THR A 64 -1.95 1.76 0.35
CA THR A 64 -2.26 3.18 0.13
C THR A 64 -2.23 3.52 -1.34
N LEU A 65 -3.26 4.25 -1.79
CA LEU A 65 -3.28 4.94 -3.08
C LEU A 65 -2.78 6.35 -2.88
N VAL A 66 -1.73 6.71 -3.61
CA VAL A 66 -1.25 8.09 -3.70
C VAL A 66 -1.73 8.64 -5.04
N TYR A 67 -2.40 9.79 -5.01
CA TYR A 67 -2.97 10.39 -6.21
C TYR A 67 -1.94 11.22 -6.95
N LEU A 68 -1.72 10.89 -8.22
CA LEU A 68 -0.92 11.66 -9.14
C LEU A 68 -1.87 12.34 -10.15
N LEU A 69 -1.36 12.99 -11.18
CA LEU A 69 -2.20 13.79 -12.07
C LEU A 69 -3.28 12.96 -12.78
N GLN A 70 -2.89 11.87 -13.43
CA GLN A 70 -3.82 10.97 -14.16
C GLN A 70 -3.68 9.52 -13.73
N SER A 71 -2.84 9.25 -12.76
CA SER A 71 -2.57 7.90 -12.28
C SER A 71 -2.59 7.86 -10.76
N VAL A 72 -2.62 6.67 -10.23
CA VAL A 72 -2.43 6.42 -8.80
C VAL A 72 -1.20 5.56 -8.62
N GLU A 73 -0.49 5.78 -7.52
CA GLU A 73 0.58 4.90 -7.10
C GLU A 73 0.10 4.05 -5.94
N ILE A 74 0.33 2.75 -6.03
CA ILE A 74 0.06 1.82 -4.94
C ILE A 74 1.33 1.64 -4.15
N ASN A 75 1.28 1.92 -2.84
CA ASN A 75 2.41 1.70 -1.96
C ASN A 75 1.97 1.24 -0.56
N GLY A 76 2.95 0.91 0.27
CA GLY A 76 2.69 0.56 1.66
C GLY A 76 1.89 -0.73 1.84
N LEU A 77 1.94 -1.66 0.88
CA LEU A 77 1.23 -2.93 0.98
C LEU A 77 1.85 -3.79 2.08
N ARG A 78 1.06 -4.12 3.08
CA ARG A 78 1.48 -4.96 4.21
C ARG A 78 0.32 -5.80 4.71
N VAL A 79 0.65 -7.00 5.18
CA VAL A 79 -0.28 -7.85 5.92
C VAL A 79 0.46 -8.44 7.10
N ASP A 80 -0.23 -8.63 8.21
CA ASP A 80 0.35 -9.25 9.40
C ASP A 80 0.84 -10.66 9.08
N LYS A 81 1.97 -11.02 9.66
CA LYS A 81 2.70 -12.23 9.30
C LYS A 81 1.85 -13.50 9.35
N GLN A 82 0.99 -13.63 10.36
CA GLN A 82 0.12 -14.80 10.51
C GLN A 82 -0.96 -14.91 9.42
N TYR A 83 -1.18 -13.85 8.66
CA TYR A 83 -2.16 -13.82 7.57
C TYR A 83 -1.52 -13.84 6.18
N GLU A 84 -0.19 -13.93 6.09
CA GLU A 84 0.51 -14.01 4.81
C GLU A 84 0.18 -15.28 4.03
N GLY A 85 0.30 -15.21 2.72
CA GLY A 85 0.13 -16.36 1.83
C GLY A 85 -1.32 -16.79 1.62
N LYS A 86 -2.30 -15.97 2.01
CA LYS A 86 -3.74 -16.28 1.90
C LYS A 86 -4.46 -15.44 0.85
N GLY A 87 -3.74 -14.63 0.09
CA GLY A 87 -4.31 -13.80 -0.98
C GLY A 87 -4.96 -12.50 -0.53
N HIS A 88 -4.78 -12.06 0.72
CA HIS A 88 -5.41 -10.85 1.23
C HIS A 88 -4.93 -9.59 0.51
N ILE A 89 -3.63 -9.46 0.27
CA ILE A 89 -3.07 -8.30 -0.42
C ILE A 89 -3.53 -8.25 -1.87
N SER A 90 -3.59 -9.38 -2.56
CA SER A 90 -4.11 -9.46 -3.92
C SER A 90 -5.56 -8.96 -4.00
N LYS A 91 -6.41 -9.37 -3.07
CA LYS A 91 -7.79 -8.90 -3.00
C LYS A 91 -7.89 -7.43 -2.67
N LEU A 92 -7.06 -6.94 -1.75
CA LEU A 92 -7.01 -5.52 -1.39
C LEU A 92 -6.62 -4.67 -2.59
N VAL A 93 -5.60 -5.07 -3.34
CA VAL A 93 -5.15 -4.34 -4.53
C VAL A 93 -6.27 -4.25 -5.57
N ARG A 94 -7.05 -5.31 -5.77
CA ARG A 94 -8.20 -5.26 -6.69
C ARG A 94 -9.25 -4.25 -6.24
N VAL A 95 -9.53 -4.17 -4.95
CA VAL A 95 -10.44 -3.17 -4.39
C VAL A 95 -9.89 -1.76 -4.62
N MET A 96 -8.60 -1.55 -4.38
CA MET A 96 -7.92 -0.28 -4.61
C MET A 96 -7.96 0.12 -6.08
N GLU A 97 -7.68 -0.82 -6.98
CA GLU A 97 -7.75 -0.58 -8.44
C GLU A 97 -9.16 -0.19 -8.88
N GLN A 98 -10.17 -0.88 -8.38
CA GLN A 98 -11.57 -0.58 -8.72
C GLN A 98 -11.96 0.81 -8.19
N TYR A 99 -11.55 1.16 -6.98
CA TYR A 99 -11.77 2.48 -6.42
C TYR A 99 -11.14 3.56 -7.31
N ALA A 100 -9.88 3.39 -7.69
CA ALA A 100 -9.18 4.34 -8.55
C ALA A 100 -9.87 4.48 -9.91
N LYS A 101 -10.28 3.37 -10.50
CA LYS A 101 -11.00 3.37 -11.78
C LYS A 101 -12.32 4.12 -11.68
N ASP A 102 -13.08 3.90 -10.61
CA ASP A 102 -14.36 4.57 -10.37
C ASP A 102 -14.18 6.07 -10.16
N GLU A 103 -13.03 6.49 -9.62
CA GLU A 103 -12.67 7.90 -9.45
C GLU A 103 -12.13 8.55 -10.74
N GLY A 104 -12.03 7.80 -11.83
CA GLY A 104 -11.61 8.32 -13.13
C GLY A 104 -10.13 8.18 -13.47
N TYR A 105 -9.34 7.52 -12.64
CA TYR A 105 -7.93 7.27 -12.95
C TYR A 105 -7.81 6.17 -14.00
N ILE A 106 -6.86 6.31 -14.91
CA ILE A 106 -6.70 5.39 -16.05
C ILE A 106 -5.52 4.44 -15.90
N THR A 107 -4.60 4.74 -14.99
CA THR A 107 -3.36 3.98 -14.80
C THR A 107 -3.03 3.86 -13.33
N ALA A 108 -2.56 2.70 -12.91
CA ALA A 108 -1.97 2.49 -11.60
C ALA A 108 -0.49 2.13 -11.76
N THR A 109 0.34 2.61 -10.84
CA THR A 109 1.77 2.31 -10.79
C THR A 109 2.14 1.66 -9.47
N ILE A 110 3.19 0.88 -9.48
CA ILE A 110 3.75 0.25 -8.28
C ILE A 110 5.27 0.25 -8.38
N GLY A 111 5.93 0.56 -7.26
CA GLY A 111 7.39 0.59 -7.18
C GLY A 111 7.95 -0.68 -6.56
N VAL A 112 9.11 -1.11 -7.03
CA VAL A 112 9.81 -2.28 -6.51
C VAL A 112 11.32 -2.04 -6.55
N GLU A 113 12.03 -2.47 -5.52
CA GLU A 113 13.49 -2.47 -5.54
C GLU A 113 14.01 -3.62 -6.41
N PRO A 114 15.14 -3.45 -7.14
CA PRO A 114 15.67 -4.50 -8.03
C PRO A 114 15.90 -5.85 -7.36
N LYS A 115 16.26 -5.85 -6.07
CA LYS A 115 16.50 -7.07 -5.29
C LYS A 115 15.22 -7.82 -4.89
N GLU A 116 14.08 -7.15 -4.95
CA GLU A 116 12.79 -7.72 -4.56
C GLU A 116 12.17 -8.52 -5.71
N THR A 117 12.88 -9.54 -6.18
CA THR A 117 12.47 -10.34 -7.36
C THR A 117 11.14 -11.05 -7.17
N ARG A 118 10.83 -11.49 -5.94
CA ARG A 118 9.55 -12.11 -5.63
C ARG A 118 8.40 -11.11 -5.76
N ASN A 119 8.56 -9.91 -5.22
CA ASN A 119 7.54 -8.86 -5.33
C ASN A 119 7.34 -8.47 -6.79
N LEU A 120 8.43 -8.31 -7.56
CA LEU A 120 8.33 -8.01 -8.98
C LEU A 120 7.52 -9.08 -9.71
N ALA A 121 7.77 -10.36 -9.45
CA ALA A 121 7.01 -11.44 -10.08
C ALA A 121 5.52 -11.37 -9.74
N ILE A 122 5.18 -11.05 -8.50
CA ILE A 122 3.79 -10.87 -8.06
C ILE A 122 3.15 -9.69 -8.79
N TYR A 123 3.83 -8.56 -8.87
CA TYR A 123 3.30 -7.35 -9.52
C TYR A 123 3.11 -7.56 -11.02
N LEU A 124 4.04 -8.24 -11.67
CA LEU A 124 3.87 -8.64 -13.09
C LEU A 124 2.65 -9.53 -13.26
N HIS A 125 2.43 -10.47 -12.36
CA HIS A 125 1.25 -11.35 -12.38
C HIS A 125 -0.05 -10.56 -12.21
N TRP A 126 -0.04 -9.47 -11.44
CA TRP A 126 -1.20 -8.59 -11.29
C TRP A 126 -1.44 -7.68 -12.51
N GLY A 127 -0.54 -7.70 -13.48
CA GLY A 127 -0.66 -6.91 -14.71
C GLY A 127 0.18 -5.64 -14.75
N TYR A 128 1.02 -5.39 -13.75
CA TYR A 128 1.96 -4.26 -13.72
C TYR A 128 3.19 -4.61 -14.56
N ASP A 129 3.01 -4.66 -15.87
CA ASP A 129 3.99 -5.19 -16.82
C ASP A 129 4.64 -4.13 -17.71
N THR A 130 4.26 -2.87 -17.56
CA THR A 130 4.83 -1.77 -18.35
C THR A 130 5.83 -0.99 -17.50
N PHE A 131 7.10 -1.07 -17.86
CA PHE A 131 8.14 -0.29 -17.19
C PHE A 131 7.96 1.20 -17.48
N GLU A 132 7.90 2.02 -16.43
CA GLU A 132 7.69 3.46 -16.55
C GLU A 132 8.97 4.27 -16.31
N LYS A 133 9.64 4.04 -15.19
CA LYS A 133 10.79 4.83 -14.78
C LYS A 133 11.60 4.14 -13.70
N LEU A 134 12.85 4.58 -13.60
CA LEU A 134 13.74 4.25 -12.50
C LEU A 134 13.97 5.53 -11.69
N VAL A 135 13.83 5.44 -10.38
CA VAL A 135 14.07 6.56 -9.47
C VAL A 135 15.20 6.18 -8.52
N ILE A 136 16.14 7.10 -8.35
CA ILE A 136 17.21 6.97 -7.36
C ILE A 136 16.80 7.77 -6.14
N SER A 137 16.69 7.10 -4.99
CA SER A 137 16.31 7.72 -3.73
C SER A 137 17.52 7.86 -2.83
N ASP A 138 17.78 9.08 -2.38
CA ASP A 138 18.83 9.36 -1.40
C ASP A 138 18.46 8.94 0.03
N MET A 139 17.23 8.51 0.23
CA MET A 139 16.71 8.20 1.57
C MET A 139 17.06 6.81 2.07
N LYS A 140 17.62 5.94 1.24
CA LYS A 140 18.04 4.61 1.63
C LYS A 140 19.57 4.54 1.59
N GLU A 141 20.15 4.07 2.68
CA GLU A 141 21.60 3.91 2.82
C GLU A 141 22.17 2.86 1.85
N GLU A 142 21.35 1.93 1.39
CA GLU A 142 21.74 0.93 0.42
C GLU A 142 21.42 1.41 -1.01
N GLU A 143 21.03 0.59 -1.90
CA GLU A 143 20.95 0.86 -3.34
C GLU A 143 20.08 2.03 -3.79
N GLY A 144 19.09 2.43 -3.01
CA GLY A 144 18.25 3.60 -3.29
C GLY A 144 17.54 3.62 -4.65
N ILE A 145 17.46 2.49 -5.34
CA ILE A 145 16.87 2.40 -6.68
C ILE A 145 15.48 1.81 -6.57
N ILE A 146 14.50 2.48 -7.19
CA ILE A 146 13.13 1.99 -7.27
C ILE A 146 12.72 1.94 -8.74
N LEU A 147 12.24 0.78 -9.17
CA LEU A 147 11.70 0.57 -10.51
C LEU A 147 10.17 0.69 -10.43
N TYR A 148 9.58 1.50 -11.29
CA TYR A 148 8.14 1.67 -11.35
C TYR A 148 7.56 1.00 -12.57
N TYR A 149 6.53 0.20 -12.35
CA TYR A 149 5.76 -0.48 -13.38
C TYR A 149 4.30 -0.05 -13.32
N SER A 150 3.64 -0.05 -14.46
CA SER A 150 2.26 0.40 -14.55
C SER A 150 1.34 -0.64 -15.17
N LYS A 151 0.06 -0.40 -14.95
CA LYS A 151 -1.07 -1.17 -15.45
C LYS A 151 -2.19 -0.21 -15.83
N LYS A 152 -2.85 -0.47 -16.94
CA LYS A 152 -4.09 0.23 -17.30
C LYS A 152 -5.24 -0.28 -16.44
N LEU A 153 -6.01 0.64 -15.92
CA LEU A 153 -7.20 0.33 -15.12
C LEU A 153 -8.45 0.10 -15.96
#